data_5e5b14b5976cd8a0bb42c626036e94be
#
_entry.id   5e5b14b5976cd8a0bb42c626036e94be
#
_cell.length_a   1.000
_cell.length_b   1.000
_cell.length_c   1.000
_cell.angle_alpha   90.00
_cell.angle_beta   90.00
_cell.angle_gamma   90.00
#
_symmetry.space_group_name_H-M   'P 1'
#
loop_
_entity.id
_entity.type
_entity.pdbx_description
1 polymer ?
#
loop_
_entity_poly.entity_id
_entity_poly.type
_entity_poly.pdbx_seq_one_letter_code
_entity_poly.pdbx_strand_id
1 'polypeptide(L)'
;MKKVTLLGDSIRINYQKRVSELLAPEYEVFYYEDNGRWAQYTLRSLFEYSAQIAGSDVIHWNNGHWDLCDLFGDGNFTPETQYAETLKRVADRLLKITPNVIFATTTPVRPENVYNSDASIRRFNELAVETLKPMGVQINDLYGAVAQDIPRYICDDLIHLTPEGIELCAGKVAKAIRGAGCGCV
;
A
#
# COMPACT_ATOMS: atom_id res chain seq x y z
N MET A 1 -21.07 7.03 10.05
CA MET A 1 -20.35 6.48 8.89
C MET A 1 -18.90 6.29 9.35
N LYS A 2 -18.32 5.11 9.11
CA LYS A 2 -16.92 4.85 9.47
C LYS A 2 -15.98 5.59 8.51
N LYS A 3 -14.83 6.04 9.00
CA LYS A 3 -13.85 6.75 8.20
C LYS A 3 -12.68 5.84 7.83
N VAL A 4 -12.33 5.82 6.56
CA VAL A 4 -11.16 5.08 6.05
C VAL A 4 -10.18 6.06 5.43
N THR A 5 -8.89 5.87 5.69
CA THR A 5 -7.81 6.59 4.98
C THR A 5 -7.01 5.61 4.12
N LEU A 6 -6.80 5.99 2.85
CA LEU A 6 -5.92 5.29 1.91
C LEU A 6 -4.65 6.12 1.70
N LEU A 7 -3.51 5.53 2.04
CA LEU A 7 -2.18 6.12 1.83
C LEU A 7 -1.38 5.25 0.85
N GLY A 8 -0.43 5.84 0.14
CA GLY A 8 0.47 5.07 -0.71
C GLY A 8 0.82 5.72 -2.05
N ASP A 9 1.50 4.95 -2.87
CA ASP A 9 2.05 5.35 -4.16
C ASP A 9 1.04 5.29 -5.31
N SER A 10 1.52 5.21 -6.56
CA SER A 10 0.68 5.17 -7.76
C SER A 10 -0.24 3.95 -7.84
N ILE A 11 0.10 2.84 -7.18
CA ILE A 11 -0.79 1.67 -7.12
C ILE A 11 -2.02 1.98 -6.29
N ARG A 12 -1.88 2.72 -5.16
CA ARG A 12 -3.03 3.24 -4.41
C ARG A 12 -3.87 4.19 -5.29
N ILE A 13 -3.23 5.06 -6.07
CA ILE A 13 -3.95 5.97 -6.99
C ILE A 13 -4.77 5.18 -8.00
N ASN A 14 -4.25 4.08 -8.53
CA ASN A 14 -4.99 3.25 -9.48
C ASN A 14 -6.33 2.75 -8.90
N TYR A 15 -6.33 2.22 -7.68
CA TYR A 15 -7.53 1.60 -7.11
C TYR A 15 -8.36 2.48 -6.17
N GLN A 16 -7.86 3.65 -5.73
CA GLN A 16 -8.51 4.45 -4.66
C GLN A 16 -9.97 4.82 -4.93
N LYS A 17 -10.26 5.21 -6.16
CA LYS A 17 -11.62 5.59 -6.58
C LYS A 17 -12.57 4.39 -6.49
N ARG A 18 -12.11 3.24 -7.02
CA ARG A 18 -12.90 2.02 -7.02
C ARG A 18 -13.12 1.47 -5.61
N VAL A 19 -12.11 1.59 -4.73
CA VAL A 19 -12.27 1.26 -3.29
C VAL A 19 -13.34 2.15 -2.65
N SER A 20 -13.34 3.45 -2.92
CA SER A 20 -14.35 4.38 -2.40
C SER A 20 -15.77 3.98 -2.84
N GLU A 21 -15.95 3.64 -4.12
CA GLU A 21 -17.23 3.15 -4.64
C GLU A 21 -17.69 1.86 -3.97
N LEU A 22 -16.78 0.89 -3.80
CA LEU A 22 -17.09 -0.40 -3.19
C LEU A 22 -17.42 -0.29 -1.69
N LEU A 23 -16.89 0.70 -1.00
CA LEU A 23 -17.12 0.92 0.43
C LEU A 23 -18.34 1.81 0.74
N ALA A 24 -18.86 2.53 -0.26
CA ALA A 24 -20.06 3.35 -0.10
C ALA A 24 -21.32 2.47 0.09
N PRO A 25 -22.30 2.91 0.90
CA PRO A 25 -22.30 4.10 1.74
C PRO A 25 -21.80 3.86 3.19
N GLU A 26 -21.19 2.69 3.45
CA GLU A 26 -20.80 2.26 4.80
C GLU A 26 -19.64 3.08 5.37
N TYR A 27 -18.72 3.53 4.48
CA TYR A 27 -17.49 4.23 4.83
C TYR A 27 -17.35 5.53 4.05
N GLU A 28 -16.83 6.56 4.74
CA GLU A 28 -16.24 7.74 4.13
C GLU A 28 -14.76 7.48 3.87
N VAL A 29 -14.33 7.56 2.61
CA VAL A 29 -12.95 7.24 2.21
C VAL A 29 -12.19 8.53 1.90
N PHE A 30 -11.17 8.81 2.71
CA PHE A 30 -10.19 9.87 2.46
C PHE A 30 -8.96 9.31 1.75
N TYR A 31 -8.50 10.00 0.74
CA TYR A 31 -7.19 9.85 0.10
C TYR A 31 -6.73 11.21 -0.40
N TYR A 32 -5.42 11.45 -0.38
CA TYR A 32 -4.85 12.65 -1.01
C TYR A 32 -4.53 12.38 -2.49
N GLU A 33 -4.63 13.41 -3.32
CA GLU A 33 -4.46 13.27 -4.78
C GLU A 33 -2.99 13.04 -5.18
N ASP A 34 -2.01 13.48 -4.36
CA ASP A 34 -0.60 13.31 -4.66
C ASP A 34 -0.15 11.85 -4.54
N ASN A 35 0.93 11.52 -5.24
CA ASN A 35 1.59 10.22 -5.16
C ASN A 35 2.39 10.12 -3.86
N GLY A 36 2.14 9.07 -3.05
CA GLY A 36 2.85 8.81 -1.80
C GLY A 36 4.29 8.34 -1.96
N ARG A 37 4.70 8.05 -3.19
CA ARG A 37 6.09 7.72 -3.57
C ARG A 37 6.75 6.71 -2.62
N TRP A 38 7.97 6.99 -2.12
CA TRP A 38 8.71 6.14 -1.18
C TRP A 38 8.24 6.31 0.27
N ALA A 39 8.62 5.39 1.12
CA ALA A 39 8.15 5.32 2.51
C ALA A 39 8.42 6.59 3.33
N GLN A 40 9.55 7.28 3.11
CA GLN A 40 9.84 8.55 3.81
C GLN A 40 8.91 9.68 3.38
N TYR A 41 8.45 9.69 2.11
CA TYR A 41 7.47 10.66 1.67
C TYR A 41 6.11 10.41 2.33
N THR A 42 5.71 9.14 2.48
CA THR A 42 4.52 8.79 3.27
C THR A 42 4.66 9.30 4.71
N LEU A 43 5.82 9.11 5.35
CA LEU A 43 6.07 9.64 6.70
C LEU A 43 5.89 11.17 6.76
N ARG A 44 6.33 11.91 5.75
CA ARG A 44 6.13 13.35 5.62
C ARG A 44 4.64 13.69 5.45
N SER A 45 3.94 12.95 4.60
CA SER A 45 2.51 13.14 4.33
C SER A 45 1.64 12.98 5.58
N LEU A 46 2.04 12.12 6.53
CA LEU A 46 1.33 11.98 7.81
C LEU A 46 1.30 13.30 8.62
N PHE A 47 2.32 14.14 8.47
CA PHE A 47 2.32 15.46 9.08
C PHE A 47 1.42 16.44 8.32
N GLU A 48 1.54 16.48 7.01
CA GLU A 48 0.82 17.43 6.13
C GLU A 48 -0.69 17.19 6.15
N TYR A 49 -1.12 15.93 6.12
CA TYR A 49 -2.53 15.53 6.10
C TYR A 49 -3.03 15.06 7.48
N SER A 50 -2.34 15.44 8.57
CA SER A 50 -2.66 14.97 9.92
C SER A 50 -4.11 15.22 10.33
N ALA A 51 -4.67 16.39 9.98
CA ALA A 51 -6.05 16.74 10.27
C ALA A 51 -7.05 15.85 9.52
N GLN A 52 -6.76 15.52 8.25
CA GLN A 52 -7.61 14.66 7.43
C GLN A 52 -7.52 13.19 7.82
N ILE A 53 -6.37 12.74 8.29
CA ILE A 53 -6.13 11.36 8.72
C ILE A 53 -6.68 11.10 10.13
N ALA A 54 -6.74 12.14 10.96
CA ALA A 54 -7.25 12.03 12.32
C ALA A 54 -8.66 11.43 12.37
N GLY A 55 -8.91 10.58 13.35
CA GLY A 55 -10.21 9.93 13.55
C GLY A 55 -10.55 8.84 12.52
N SER A 56 -9.57 8.36 11.74
CA SER A 56 -9.78 7.19 10.88
C SER A 56 -10.05 5.94 11.70
N ASP A 57 -11.10 5.20 11.34
CA ASP A 57 -11.43 3.89 11.92
C ASP A 57 -10.52 2.79 11.37
N VAL A 58 -10.14 2.91 10.09
CA VAL A 58 -9.23 2.00 9.39
C VAL A 58 -8.27 2.80 8.53
N ILE A 59 -7.00 2.42 8.50
CA ILE A 59 -5.99 2.99 7.60
C ILE A 59 -5.39 1.86 6.76
N HIS A 60 -5.49 2.00 5.45
CA HIS A 60 -4.87 1.09 4.48
C HIS A 60 -3.75 1.83 3.75
N TRP A 61 -2.55 1.22 3.67
CA TRP A 61 -1.38 1.89 3.13
C TRP A 61 -0.47 0.94 2.35
N ASN A 62 0.21 1.44 1.32
CA ASN A 62 1.28 0.73 0.62
C ASN A 62 2.48 1.65 0.34
N ASN A 63 3.67 1.07 0.32
CA ASN A 63 4.92 1.63 -0.19
C ASN A 63 5.83 0.49 -0.65
N GLY A 64 6.64 0.73 -1.67
CA GLY A 64 7.62 -0.23 -2.12
C GLY A 64 8.19 0.08 -3.49
N HIS A 65 7.40 0.25 -4.54
CA HIS A 65 7.91 0.44 -5.89
C HIS A 65 8.95 1.56 -6.01
N TRP A 66 8.75 2.66 -5.32
CA TRP A 66 9.68 3.79 -5.30
C TRP A 66 10.90 3.55 -4.41
N ASP A 67 10.76 2.70 -3.40
CA ASP A 67 11.85 2.37 -2.48
C ASP A 67 12.83 1.35 -3.10
N LEU A 68 12.27 0.33 -3.76
CA LEU A 68 13.03 -0.81 -4.26
C LEU A 68 13.60 -0.63 -5.67
N CYS A 69 13.20 0.43 -6.41
CA CYS A 69 13.67 0.61 -7.78
C CYS A 69 15.20 0.86 -7.82
N ASP A 70 15.84 0.26 -8.81
CA ASP A 70 17.25 0.51 -9.15
C ASP A 70 17.32 1.39 -10.40
N LEU A 71 17.42 2.71 -10.19
CA LEU A 71 17.37 3.69 -11.29
C LEU A 71 18.71 3.88 -11.99
N PHE A 72 19.82 3.59 -11.30
CA PHE A 72 21.17 3.91 -11.75
C PHE A 72 22.07 2.67 -11.86
N GLY A 73 21.59 1.48 -11.51
CA GLY A 73 22.36 0.25 -11.51
C GLY A 73 23.34 0.13 -10.34
N ASP A 74 23.12 0.90 -9.29
CA ASP A 74 23.94 0.92 -8.08
C ASP A 74 23.23 0.42 -6.82
N GLY A 75 22.02 -0.11 -6.99
CA GLY A 75 21.20 -0.73 -5.95
C GLY A 75 19.84 -0.06 -5.75
N ASN A 76 19.09 -0.56 -4.78
CA ASN A 76 17.76 -0.04 -4.50
C ASN A 76 17.81 1.43 -4.06
N PHE A 77 16.85 2.23 -4.52
CA PHE A 77 16.75 3.67 -4.22
C PHE A 77 16.74 3.95 -2.71
N THR A 78 16.02 3.14 -1.95
CA THR A 78 16.06 3.16 -0.49
C THR A 78 16.77 1.89 0.01
N PRO A 79 17.86 1.99 0.79
CA PRO A 79 18.48 0.83 1.40
C PRO A 79 17.50 0.02 2.26
N GLU A 80 17.61 -1.31 2.26
CA GLU A 80 16.70 -2.22 2.98
C GLU A 80 16.50 -1.85 4.46
N THR A 81 17.59 -1.55 5.16
CA THR A 81 17.54 -1.15 6.59
C THR A 81 16.75 0.14 6.78
N GLN A 82 16.97 1.12 5.92
CA GLN A 82 16.26 2.40 5.97
C GLN A 82 14.77 2.24 5.62
N TYR A 83 14.45 1.38 4.65
CA TYR A 83 13.06 1.05 4.33
C TYR A 83 12.34 0.45 5.55
N ALA A 84 12.89 -0.60 6.16
CA ALA A 84 12.32 -1.23 7.34
C ALA A 84 12.14 -0.26 8.51
N GLU A 85 13.17 0.55 8.83
CA GLU A 85 13.11 1.58 9.86
C GLU A 85 12.03 2.63 9.58
N THR A 86 11.89 3.04 8.33
CA THR A 86 10.87 4.02 7.93
C THR A 86 9.47 3.44 8.03
N LEU A 87 9.25 2.20 7.58
CA LEU A 87 7.96 1.51 7.74
C LEU A 87 7.56 1.42 9.20
N LYS A 88 8.50 1.06 10.08
CA LYS A 88 8.26 1.03 11.53
C LYS A 88 7.82 2.39 12.07
N ARG A 89 8.49 3.48 11.67
CA ARG A 89 8.12 4.84 12.07
C ARG A 89 6.75 5.26 11.55
N VAL A 90 6.39 4.86 10.32
CA VAL A 90 5.05 5.09 9.76
C VAL A 90 4.02 4.33 10.58
N ALA A 91 4.21 3.03 10.80
CA ALA A 91 3.30 2.18 11.56
C ALA A 91 3.08 2.70 13.00
N ASP A 92 4.15 3.09 13.70
CA ASP A 92 4.06 3.68 15.06
C ASP A 92 3.14 4.91 15.12
N ARG A 93 3.09 5.70 14.06
CA ARG A 93 2.21 6.87 13.98
C ARG A 93 0.78 6.49 13.62
N LEU A 94 0.60 5.58 12.69
CA LEU A 94 -0.72 5.13 12.27
C LEU A 94 -1.45 4.38 13.39
N LEU A 95 -0.74 3.53 14.13
CA LEU A 95 -1.27 2.78 15.27
C LEU A 95 -1.69 3.67 16.46
N LYS A 96 -1.18 4.91 16.53
CA LYS A 96 -1.67 5.91 17.50
C LYS A 96 -3.01 6.53 17.08
N ILE A 97 -3.38 6.43 15.82
CA ILE A 97 -4.66 6.94 15.28
C ILE A 97 -5.74 5.86 15.42
N THR A 98 -5.42 4.63 14.97
CA THR A 98 -6.33 3.48 15.02
C THR A 98 -5.53 2.18 15.16
N PRO A 99 -6.05 1.16 15.87
CA PRO A 99 -5.45 -0.17 15.86
C PRO A 99 -5.65 -0.93 14.54
N ASN A 100 -6.54 -0.45 13.67
CA ASN A 100 -6.91 -1.09 12.41
C ASN A 100 -6.04 -0.58 11.26
N VAL A 101 -4.75 -0.86 11.32
CA VAL A 101 -3.79 -0.51 10.26
C VAL A 101 -3.53 -1.73 9.39
N ILE A 102 -3.63 -1.53 8.07
CA ILE A 102 -3.43 -2.57 7.05
C ILE A 102 -2.32 -2.11 6.11
N PHE A 103 -1.30 -2.94 5.91
CA PHE A 103 -0.28 -2.73 4.90
C PHE A 103 -0.54 -3.66 3.71
N ALA A 104 -0.54 -3.11 2.50
CA ALA A 104 -0.61 -3.89 1.26
C ALA A 104 0.78 -4.18 0.72
N THR A 105 1.03 -5.44 0.38
CA THR A 105 2.27 -5.85 -0.29
C THR A 105 2.38 -5.18 -1.66
N THR A 106 3.60 -4.79 -2.03
CA THR A 106 3.93 -4.23 -3.34
C THR A 106 3.59 -5.23 -4.44
N THR A 107 2.84 -4.81 -5.44
CA THR A 107 2.41 -5.65 -6.57
C THR A 107 3.61 -6.07 -7.43
N PRO A 108 3.54 -7.20 -8.15
CA PRO A 108 4.55 -7.54 -9.15
C PRO A 108 4.52 -6.55 -10.30
N VAL A 109 5.56 -6.60 -11.13
CA VAL A 109 5.69 -5.88 -12.40
C VAL A 109 5.82 -6.88 -13.54
N ARG A 110 5.69 -6.42 -14.80
CA ARG A 110 6.02 -7.26 -15.96
C ARG A 110 7.51 -7.55 -16.00
N PRO A 111 7.95 -8.74 -16.47
CA PRO A 111 9.37 -9.13 -16.49
C PRO A 111 10.29 -8.18 -17.26
N GLU A 112 9.74 -7.42 -18.18
CA GLU A 112 10.48 -6.44 -19.01
C GLU A 112 10.81 -5.16 -18.24
N ASN A 113 10.27 -4.97 -17.01
CA ASN A 113 10.62 -3.81 -16.19
C ASN A 113 12.06 -3.94 -15.69
N VAL A 114 12.92 -3.01 -16.15
CA VAL A 114 14.35 -3.04 -15.83
C VAL A 114 14.72 -2.37 -14.51
N TYR A 115 13.81 -1.61 -13.93
CA TYR A 115 14.05 -0.84 -12.71
C TYR A 115 13.55 -1.54 -11.44
N ASN A 116 12.50 -2.35 -11.57
CA ASN A 116 11.86 -3.04 -10.45
C ASN A 116 11.93 -4.56 -10.69
N SER A 117 12.94 -5.23 -10.16
CA SER A 117 13.04 -6.68 -10.32
C SER A 117 12.04 -7.41 -9.40
N ASP A 118 11.53 -8.56 -9.85
CA ASP A 118 10.68 -9.42 -9.00
C ASP A 118 11.39 -9.86 -7.71
N ALA A 119 12.69 -10.10 -7.79
CA ALA A 119 13.50 -10.44 -6.62
C ALA A 119 13.51 -9.32 -5.59
N SER A 120 13.72 -8.06 -6.02
CA SER A 120 13.66 -6.89 -5.13
C SER A 120 12.25 -6.70 -4.55
N ILE A 121 11.20 -6.87 -5.36
CA ILE A 121 9.80 -6.76 -4.89
C ILE A 121 9.53 -7.79 -3.79
N ARG A 122 9.87 -9.05 -4.00
CA ARG A 122 9.69 -10.10 -2.99
C ARG A 122 10.47 -9.79 -1.73
N ARG A 123 11.74 -9.38 -1.87
CA ARG A 123 12.59 -9.05 -0.73
C ARG A 123 12.04 -7.89 0.10
N PHE A 124 11.57 -6.81 -0.54
CA PHE A 124 10.97 -5.67 0.15
C PHE A 124 9.61 -6.03 0.78
N ASN A 125 8.83 -6.90 0.17
CA ASN A 125 7.61 -7.43 0.76
C ASN A 125 7.90 -8.28 2.01
N GLU A 126 8.92 -9.14 1.97
CA GLU A 126 9.37 -9.91 3.14
C GLU A 126 9.77 -8.99 4.29
N LEU A 127 10.64 -8.00 4.02
CA LEU A 127 11.05 -6.99 5.00
C LEU A 127 9.87 -6.24 5.61
N ALA A 128 8.90 -5.85 4.78
CA ALA A 128 7.70 -5.17 5.26
C ALA A 128 6.88 -6.08 6.18
N VAL A 129 6.66 -7.34 5.80
CA VAL A 129 5.92 -8.31 6.61
C VAL A 129 6.64 -8.59 7.93
N GLU A 130 7.96 -8.86 7.89
CA GLU A 130 8.79 -9.10 9.07
C GLU A 130 8.78 -7.90 10.04
N THR A 131 8.77 -6.69 9.50
CA THR A 131 8.77 -5.45 10.30
C THR A 131 7.40 -5.15 10.91
N LEU A 132 6.34 -5.28 10.12
CA LEU A 132 5.03 -4.71 10.44
C LEU A 132 4.10 -5.69 11.18
N LYS A 133 4.17 -6.98 10.84
CA LYS A 133 3.31 -8.00 11.46
C LYS A 133 3.49 -8.11 12.99
N PRO A 134 4.72 -8.08 13.54
CA PRO A 134 4.93 -8.06 14.99
C PRO A 134 4.39 -6.81 15.70
N MET A 135 4.18 -5.71 14.97
CA MET A 135 3.60 -4.47 15.49
C MET A 135 2.06 -4.50 15.53
N GLY A 136 1.42 -5.57 15.05
CA GLY A 136 -0.04 -5.69 14.98
C GLY A 136 -0.64 -5.12 13.68
N VAL A 137 0.18 -4.73 12.70
CA VAL A 137 -0.30 -4.29 11.39
C VAL A 137 -0.79 -5.51 10.60
N GLN A 138 -2.00 -5.43 10.06
CA GLN A 138 -2.54 -6.48 9.18
C GLN A 138 -1.89 -6.42 7.80
N ILE A 139 -1.68 -7.57 7.19
CA ILE A 139 -1.10 -7.65 5.84
C ILE A 139 -2.19 -8.00 4.82
N ASN A 140 -2.32 -7.17 3.79
CA ASN A 140 -3.15 -7.42 2.62
C ASN A 140 -2.26 -7.82 1.45
N ASP A 141 -2.26 -9.10 1.11
CA ASP A 141 -1.41 -9.63 0.04
C ASP A 141 -1.97 -9.28 -1.34
N LEU A 142 -1.57 -8.12 -1.88
CA LEU A 142 -1.84 -7.73 -3.25
C LEU A 142 -0.83 -8.35 -4.23
N TYR A 143 0.43 -8.58 -3.80
CA TYR A 143 1.43 -9.25 -4.62
C TYR A 143 0.92 -10.62 -5.07
N GLY A 144 0.56 -11.48 -4.12
CA GLY A 144 0.09 -12.83 -4.42
C GLY A 144 -1.18 -12.86 -5.27
N ALA A 145 -2.05 -11.86 -5.14
CA ALA A 145 -3.25 -11.76 -5.97
C ALA A 145 -2.93 -11.42 -7.43
N VAL A 146 -2.09 -10.40 -7.67
CA VAL A 146 -1.73 -9.93 -9.01
C VAL A 146 -0.78 -10.91 -9.72
N ALA A 147 0.08 -11.58 -8.97
CA ALA A 147 1.03 -12.58 -9.49
C ALA A 147 0.35 -13.81 -10.14
N GLN A 148 -0.95 -14.01 -9.92
CA GLN A 148 -1.68 -15.12 -10.55
C GLN A 148 -1.77 -14.97 -12.08
N ASP A 149 -1.80 -13.72 -12.59
CA ASP A 149 -1.86 -13.44 -14.04
C ASP A 149 -1.34 -12.02 -14.32
N ILE A 150 -0.01 -11.87 -14.27
CA ILE A 150 0.66 -10.57 -14.47
C ILE A 150 0.26 -9.91 -15.79
N PRO A 151 0.25 -10.61 -16.96
CA PRO A 151 -0.13 -10.00 -18.23
C PRO A 151 -1.55 -9.43 -18.24
N ARG A 152 -2.46 -10.03 -17.48
CA ARG A 152 -3.85 -9.57 -17.35
C ARG A 152 -3.99 -8.35 -16.43
N TYR A 153 -3.20 -8.30 -15.37
CA TYR A 153 -3.41 -7.32 -14.30
C TYR A 153 -2.45 -6.13 -14.34
N ILE A 154 -1.33 -6.23 -15.08
CA ILE A 154 -0.34 -5.15 -15.23
C ILE A 154 -0.36 -4.61 -16.64
N CYS A 155 -0.45 -3.28 -16.79
CA CYS A 155 -0.46 -2.55 -18.05
C CYS A 155 0.83 -2.73 -18.87
N ASP A 156 0.80 -2.23 -20.10
CA ASP A 156 1.97 -2.23 -21.00
C ASP A 156 3.06 -1.23 -20.58
N ASP A 157 2.79 -0.36 -19.60
CA ASP A 157 3.79 0.46 -18.91
C ASP A 157 4.65 -0.33 -17.92
N LEU A 158 4.36 -1.63 -17.78
CA LEU A 158 5.08 -2.64 -17.03
C LEU A 158 4.91 -2.60 -15.49
N ILE A 159 4.14 -1.65 -14.94
CA ILE A 159 4.05 -1.45 -13.48
C ILE A 159 2.61 -1.17 -12.99
N HIS A 160 1.82 -0.35 -13.70
CA HIS A 160 0.50 0.03 -13.25
C HIS A 160 -0.57 -1.02 -13.56
N LEU A 161 -1.68 -0.94 -12.83
CA LEU A 161 -2.76 -1.91 -12.94
C LEU A 161 -3.63 -1.67 -14.19
N THR A 162 -4.00 -2.74 -14.88
CA THR A 162 -5.07 -2.72 -15.89
C THR A 162 -6.43 -2.47 -15.22
N PRO A 163 -7.50 -2.20 -15.98
CA PRO A 163 -8.87 -2.15 -15.40
C PRO A 163 -9.22 -3.39 -14.59
N GLU A 164 -8.86 -4.58 -15.05
CA GLU A 164 -9.08 -5.85 -14.32
C GLU A 164 -8.20 -5.95 -13.06
N GLY A 165 -6.96 -5.47 -13.13
CA GLY A 165 -6.06 -5.37 -11.98
C GLY A 165 -6.60 -4.41 -10.92
N ILE A 166 -7.19 -3.29 -11.34
CA ILE A 166 -7.85 -2.32 -10.46
C ILE A 166 -9.03 -2.97 -9.74
N GLU A 167 -9.91 -3.67 -10.46
CA GLU A 167 -11.05 -4.38 -9.85
C GLU A 167 -10.59 -5.42 -8.84
N LEU A 168 -9.57 -6.23 -9.17
CA LEU A 168 -9.01 -7.23 -8.28
C LEU A 168 -8.45 -6.60 -7.00
N CYS A 169 -7.58 -5.60 -7.14
CA CYS A 169 -6.94 -4.94 -5.99
C CYS A 169 -7.96 -4.18 -5.15
N ALA A 170 -8.85 -3.42 -5.77
CA ALA A 170 -9.90 -2.69 -5.05
C ALA A 170 -10.82 -3.62 -4.26
N GLY A 171 -11.21 -4.75 -4.83
CA GLY A 171 -11.99 -5.78 -4.15
C GLY A 171 -11.28 -6.37 -2.93
N LYS A 172 -9.98 -6.66 -3.06
CA LYS A 172 -9.13 -7.12 -1.96
C LYS A 172 -8.98 -6.07 -0.86
N VAL A 173 -8.74 -4.81 -1.23
CA VAL A 173 -8.61 -3.68 -0.29
C VAL A 173 -9.93 -3.47 0.47
N ALA A 174 -11.06 -3.40 -0.23
CA ALA A 174 -12.36 -3.23 0.40
C ALA A 174 -12.71 -4.39 1.36
N LYS A 175 -12.39 -5.64 0.97
CA LYS A 175 -12.56 -6.81 1.84
C LYS A 175 -11.71 -6.72 3.11
N ALA A 176 -10.43 -6.34 2.99
CA ALA A 176 -9.53 -6.19 4.12
C ALA A 176 -10.02 -5.09 5.09
N ILE A 177 -10.47 -3.95 4.55
CA ILE A 177 -11.02 -2.84 5.34
C ILE A 177 -12.27 -3.27 6.12
N ARG A 178 -13.22 -3.97 5.48
CA ARG A 178 -14.41 -4.48 6.17
C ARG A 178 -14.05 -5.48 7.26
N GLY A 179 -13.07 -6.36 7.00
CA GLY A 179 -12.57 -7.33 7.98
C GLY A 179 -11.95 -6.66 9.22
N ALA A 180 -11.15 -5.62 9.02
CA ALA A 180 -10.53 -4.87 10.12
C ALA A 180 -11.57 -4.04 10.91
N GLY A 181 -12.55 -3.44 10.22
CA GLY A 181 -13.61 -2.64 10.84
C GLY A 181 -14.65 -3.46 11.62
N CYS A 182 -14.65 -4.78 11.49
CA CYS A 182 -15.51 -5.73 12.21
C CYS A 182 -14.83 -6.33 13.45
N GLY A 183 -13.72 -5.76 13.92
CA GLY A 183 -13.03 -6.21 15.14
C GLY A 183 -14.01 -6.36 16.28
N CYS A 184 -14.16 -7.58 16.78
CA CYS A 184 -15.09 -8.01 17.81
C CYS A 184 -14.97 -7.13 19.05
N VAL A 185 -16.12 -6.63 19.49
CA VAL A 185 -16.35 -6.19 20.87
C VAL A 185 -16.25 -7.40 21.78
#